data_7418ef35c8fe0fb79b24ecf4841d8aa6
#
_entry.id   7418ef35c8fe0fb79b24ecf4841d8aa6
#
_cell.length_a   1.000
_cell.length_b   1.000
_cell.length_c   1.000
_cell.angle_alpha   90.00
_cell.angle_beta   90.00
_cell.angle_gamma   90.00
#
_symmetry.space_group_name_H-M   'P 1'
#
loop_
_entity.id
_entity.type
_entity.pdbx_description
1 polymer ?
#
loop_
_entity_poly.entity_id
_entity_poly.type
_entity_poly.pdbx_seq_one_letter_code
_entity_poly.pdbx_strand_id
1 'polypeptide(L)'
;AKLSLEASEIKKIDILIPIKLHFAYKDLRKVMRIIKKYQLILKSQQLEIACEVLILAKKINLKTVISTFEAFHEIKVEILND
;
A
#
# COMPACT_ATOMS: atom_id res chain seq x y z
N ALA A 1 -14.82 -28.37 5.38
CA ALA A 1 -14.73 -28.14 4.99
C ALA A 1 -14.98 -27.63 4.79
N LYS A 2 -14.58 -27.55 4.99
CA LYS A 2 -14.54 -27.15 4.56
C LYS A 2 -14.46 -26.58 3.99
N LEU A 3 -13.97 -26.35 3.82
CA LEU A 3 -13.71 -25.91 3.11
C LEU A 3 -13.81 -25.27 2.46
N SER A 4 -13.60 -25.26 2.51
CA SER A 4 -13.52 -24.84 1.71
C SER A 4 -13.72 -24.16 1.09
N LEU A 5 -13.31 -24.03 1.10
CA LEU A 5 -13.34 -23.54 0.38
C LEU A 5 -13.38 -22.86 -0.21
N GLU A 6 -12.97 -22.76 -0.17
CA GLU A 6 -12.87 -22.28 -0.81
C GLU A 6 -12.75 -21.83 -1.55
N ALA A 7 -12.22 -22.16 -1.52
CA ALA A 7 -11.91 -21.90 -2.38
C ALA A 7 -12.37 -21.47 -3.13
N SER A 8 -12.44 -21.36 -3.28
CA SER A 8 -12.78 -21.10 -4.18
C SER A 8 -12.95 -20.08 -4.60
N GLU A 9 -12.94 -19.52 -4.33
CA GLU A 9 -12.93 -18.56 -4.69
C GLU A 9 -12.07 -17.97 -5.25
N ILE A 10 -11.62 -18.24 -5.12
CA ILE A 10 -10.54 -17.98 -5.67
C ILE A 10 -10.57 -17.43 -6.99
N LYS A 11 -11.48 -17.37 -7.59
CA LYS A 11 -11.60 -16.82 -8.79
C LYS A 11 -11.45 -15.41 -8.76
N LYS A 12 -11.49 -14.79 -7.63
CA LYS A 12 -11.28 -13.41 -7.56
C LYS A 12 -9.86 -13.15 -7.72
N ILE A 13 -9.47 -12.52 -8.76
CA ILE A 13 -8.11 -12.14 -8.98
C ILE A 13 -7.92 -10.80 -8.31
N ASP A 14 -7.22 -10.79 -7.21
CA ASP A 14 -6.93 -9.54 -6.53
C ASP A 14 -5.78 -8.88 -7.24
N ILE A 15 -6.09 -7.86 -8.02
CA ILE A 15 -5.05 -7.12 -8.72
C ILE A 15 -4.38 -6.18 -7.73
N LEU A 16 -3.09 -6.37 -7.53
CA LEU A 16 -2.33 -5.51 -6.63
C LEU A 16 -1.54 -4.51 -7.44
N ILE A 17 -1.67 -3.25 -7.05
CA ILE A 17 -1.00 -2.15 -7.75
C ILE A 17 0.17 -1.68 -6.90
N PRO A 18 1.39 -1.68 -7.45
CA PRO A 18 2.54 -1.20 -6.69
C PRO A 18 2.51 0.31 -6.56
N ILE A 19 2.70 0.78 -5.34
CA ILE A 19 2.72 2.21 -5.06
C ILE A 19 3.99 2.52 -4.31
N LYS A 20 4.71 3.52 -4.78
CA LYS A 20 5.94 3.94 -4.15
C LYS A 20 5.68 5.21 -3.37
N LEU A 21 6.10 5.23 -2.13
CA LEU A 21 5.91 6.38 -1.26
C LEU A 21 7.25 6.98 -0.90
N HIS A 22 7.35 8.30 -1.04
CA HIS A 22 8.54 9.03 -0.66
C HIS A 22 8.16 10.00 0.45
N PHE A 23 8.89 9.96 1.53
CA PHE A 23 8.60 10.82 2.67
C PHE A 23 9.83 10.96 3.54
N ALA A 24 9.77 11.87 4.51
CA ALA A 24 10.86 12.06 5.46
C ALA A 24 10.74 11.02 6.57
N TYR A 25 11.85 10.75 7.23
CA TYR A 25 11.84 9.76 8.30
C TYR A 25 10.83 10.08 9.38
N LYS A 26 10.62 11.37 9.64
CA LYS A 26 9.66 11.77 10.66
C LYS A 26 8.23 11.38 10.34
N ASP A 27 7.95 11.15 9.08
CA ASP A 27 6.61 10.75 8.66
C ASP A 27 6.45 9.24 8.59
N LEU A 28 7.48 8.51 8.93
CA LEU A 28 7.46 7.06 8.86
C LEU A 28 6.28 6.47 9.65
N ARG A 29 6.06 7.00 10.84
CA ARG A 29 4.98 6.47 11.68
C ARG A 29 3.61 6.63 11.03
N LYS A 30 3.38 7.78 10.40
CA LYS A 30 2.12 8.02 9.72
C LYS A 30 1.92 7.02 8.60
N VAL A 31 2.96 6.83 7.80
CA VAL A 31 2.90 5.90 6.67
C VAL A 31 2.62 4.49 7.16
N MET A 32 3.36 4.06 8.17
CA MET A 32 3.17 2.70 8.69
C MET A 32 1.79 2.51 9.27
N ARG A 33 1.24 3.52 9.93
CA ARG A 33 -0.09 3.43 10.48
C ARG A 33 -1.12 3.22 9.37
N ILE A 34 -0.98 3.96 8.28
CA ILE A 34 -1.90 3.82 7.15
C ILE A 34 -1.77 2.46 6.50
N ILE A 35 -0.54 1.98 6.35
CA ILE A 35 -0.30 0.67 5.79
C ILE A 35 -1.02 -0.39 6.59
N LYS A 36 -0.96 -0.31 7.90
CA LYS A 36 -1.65 -1.27 8.75
C LYS A 36 -3.16 -1.09 8.71
N LYS A 37 -3.60 0.17 8.65
CA LYS A 37 -5.02 0.44 8.64
C LYS A 37 -5.71 -0.18 7.44
N TYR A 38 -5.09 -0.07 6.28
CA TYR A 38 -5.66 -0.63 5.08
C TYR A 38 -5.11 -2.00 4.74
N GLN A 39 -4.29 -2.55 5.65
CA GLN A 39 -3.71 -3.88 5.46
C GLN A 39 -2.97 -3.98 4.12
N LEU A 40 -2.19 -2.95 3.82
CA LEU A 40 -1.42 -2.93 2.60
C LEU A 40 -0.21 -3.85 2.75
N ILE A 41 0.25 -4.35 1.63
CA ILE A 41 1.39 -5.25 1.63
C ILE A 41 2.67 -4.44 1.46
N LEU A 42 3.54 -4.52 2.45
CA LEU A 42 4.81 -3.83 2.39
C LEU A 42 5.79 -4.68 1.61
N LYS A 43 6.10 -4.23 0.41
CA LYS A 43 6.99 -4.99 -0.46
C LYS A 43 8.44 -4.70 -0.17
N SER A 44 8.77 -3.44 0.03
CA SER A 44 10.15 -3.04 0.24
C SER A 44 10.17 -1.72 0.99
N GLN A 45 11.24 -1.48 1.71
CA GLN A 45 11.38 -0.21 2.42
C GLN A 45 12.84 0.17 2.50
N GLN A 46 13.10 1.46 2.34
CA GLN A 46 14.43 2.01 2.51
C GLN A 46 14.28 3.17 3.46
N LEU A 47 14.88 3.03 4.63
CA LEU A 47 14.76 4.05 5.66
C LEU A 47 16.09 4.78 5.79
N GLU A 48 16.26 5.81 5.00
CA GLU A 48 17.46 6.64 5.04
C GLU A 48 17.01 8.07 5.27
N ILE A 49 17.83 9.01 4.86
CA ILE A 49 17.46 10.41 5.02
C ILE A 49 16.16 10.66 4.30
N ALA A 50 16.04 10.14 3.09
CA ALA A 50 14.79 10.16 2.35
C ALA A 50 14.23 8.75 2.37
N CYS A 51 13.14 8.55 3.07
CA CYS A 51 12.54 7.24 3.17
C CYS A 51 11.74 6.89 1.93
N GLU A 52 11.78 5.64 1.55
CA GLU A 52 11.10 5.18 0.37
C GLU A 52 10.49 3.82 0.66
N VAL A 53 9.22 3.68 0.41
CA VAL A 53 8.51 2.44 0.71
C VAL A 53 7.70 2.00 -0.49
N LEU A 54 7.81 0.73 -0.82
CA LEU A 54 7.05 0.16 -1.92
C LEU A 54 5.97 -0.73 -1.32
N ILE A 55 4.73 -0.39 -1.59
CA ILE A 55 3.59 -1.15 -1.07
C ILE A 55 2.72 -1.62 -2.22
N LEU A 56 1.92 -2.62 -1.93
CA LEU A 56 0.96 -3.13 -2.89
C LEU A 56 -0.43 -2.89 -2.33
N ALA A 57 -1.27 -2.28 -3.12
CA ALA A 57 -2.65 -1.99 -2.71
C ALA A 57 -3.60 -2.63 -3.70
N LYS A 58 -4.72 -3.11 -3.19
CA LYS A 58 -5.72 -3.70 -4.06
C LYS A 58 -6.32 -2.62 -4.93
N LYS A 59 -6.56 -2.95 -6.18
CA LYS A 59 -7.13 -2.00 -7.11
C LYS A 59 -8.43 -1.41 -6.60
N ILE A 60 -9.20 -2.21 -5.93
CA ILE A 60 -10.48 -1.77 -5.39
C ILE A 60 -10.31 -0.69 -4.32
N ASN A 61 -9.22 -0.73 -3.58
CA ASN A 61 -8.94 0.26 -2.54
C ASN A 61 -7.97 1.34 -2.99
N LEU A 62 -7.51 1.26 -4.22
CA LEU A 62 -6.46 2.15 -4.70
C LEU A 62 -6.79 3.62 -4.52
N LYS A 63 -7.98 4.01 -4.93
CA LYS A 63 -8.37 5.41 -4.81
C LYS A 63 -8.34 5.90 -3.37
N THR A 64 -8.92 5.11 -2.48
CA THR A 64 -8.96 5.47 -1.07
C THR A 64 -7.55 5.61 -0.50
N VAL A 65 -6.69 4.66 -0.81
CA VAL A 65 -5.32 4.68 -0.31
C VAL A 65 -4.57 5.91 -0.83
N ILE A 66 -4.67 6.16 -2.13
CA ILE A 66 -3.98 7.30 -2.72
C ILE A 66 -4.50 8.60 -2.14
N SER A 67 -5.81 8.70 -2.01
CA SER A 67 -6.40 9.91 -1.45
C SER A 67 -5.92 10.16 -0.03
N THR A 68 -5.81 9.09 0.75
CA THR A 68 -5.33 9.21 2.12
C THR A 68 -3.90 9.74 2.16
N PHE A 69 -3.04 9.20 1.30
CA PHE A 69 -1.65 9.65 1.28
C PHE A 69 -1.51 11.05 0.69
N GLU A 70 -2.33 11.37 -0.30
CA GLU A 70 -2.26 12.70 -0.91
C GLU A 70 -2.73 13.79 0.03
N ALA A 71 -3.45 13.42 1.05
CA ALA A 71 -3.89 14.39 2.05
C ALA A 71 -2.69 14.95 2.82
N PHE A 72 -1.56 14.23 2.79
CA PHE A 72 -0.35 14.68 3.45
C PHE A 72 0.59 15.24 2.40
N HIS A 73 0.84 16.55 2.47
CA HIS A 73 1.73 17.19 1.52
C HIS A 73 3.16 16.65 1.60
N GLU A 74 3.51 16.13 2.75
CA GLU A 74 4.86 15.64 2.98
C GLU A 74 5.14 14.29 2.35
N ILE A 75 4.09 13.60 1.96
CA ILE A 75 4.23 12.27 1.39
C ILE A 75 3.99 12.33 -0.11
N LYS A 76 4.95 11.82 -0.85
CA LYS A 76 4.83 11.78 -2.28
C LYS A 76 4.38 10.39 -2.71
N VAL A 77 3.33 10.33 -3.50
CA VAL A 77 2.78 9.06 -3.97
C VAL A 77 3.12 8.87 -5.43
N GLU A 78 3.65 7.70 -5.74
CA GLU A 78 3.99 7.39 -7.12
C GLU A 78 3.43 6.01 -7.44
N ILE A 79 2.59 5.93 -8.45
CA ILE A 79 2.00 4.67 -8.85
C ILE A 79 2.88 4.04 -9.91
N LEU A 80 3.41 2.85 -9.58
CA LEU A 80 4.25 2.13 -10.52
C LEU A 80 3.35 1.16 -11.28
N ASN A 81 2.76 1.68 -12.33
CA ASN A 81 1.84 0.88 -13.11
C ASN A 81 2.50 0.43 -14.38
N ASP A 82 2.46 -0.81 -14.66
CA ASP A 82 3.06 -1.31 -15.86
C ASP A 82 2.31 -0.94 -17.08
#